data_05ccb744dddf7eb8b0549e835d2e9b10
#
_entry.id   05ccb744dddf7eb8b0549e835d2e9b10
#
_cell.length_a   1.000
_cell.length_b   1.000
_cell.length_c   1.000
_cell.angle_alpha   90.00
_cell.angle_beta   90.00
_cell.angle_gamma   90.00
#
_symmetry.space_group_name_H-M   'P 1'
#
loop_
_entity.id
_entity.type
_entity.pdbx_description
1 polymer ?
#
loop_
_entity_poly.entity_id
_entity_poly.type
_entity_poly.pdbx_seq_one_letter_code
_entity_poly.pdbx_strand_id
1 'polypeptide(L)'
;MNLKTLRQLYVNSNGEKWELTEDDEKHFFIRYSPNEASGGRQSIMTLAAFLLPDQGGPPQQILRDLIERGDLVVRPTSAKQHFA
;
A
#
# COMPACT_ATOMS: atom_id res chain seq x y z
N MET A 1 2.91 3.61 -16.47
CA MET A 1 3.21 4.08 -15.12
C MET A 1 4.27 3.20 -14.47
N ASN A 2 5.31 3.80 -13.95
CA ASN A 2 6.37 3.06 -13.26
C ASN A 2 6.16 3.12 -11.77
N LEU A 3 6.17 1.96 -11.14
CA LEU A 3 6.07 1.89 -9.68
C LEU A 3 7.41 1.48 -9.10
N LYS A 4 7.83 2.23 -8.10
CA LYS A 4 9.06 1.95 -7.38
C LYS A 4 8.69 1.35 -6.04
N THR A 5 9.26 0.21 -5.71
CA THR A 5 9.02 -0.42 -4.41
C THR A 5 9.79 0.35 -3.34
N LEU A 6 9.08 0.88 -2.36
CA LEU A 6 9.69 1.60 -1.26
C LEU A 6 10.05 0.67 -0.12
N ARG A 7 9.14 -0.24 0.21
CA ARG A 7 9.40 -1.24 1.24
C ARG A 7 8.38 -2.36 1.16
N GLN A 8 8.79 -3.51 1.69
CA GLN A 8 7.89 -4.64 1.84
C GLN A 8 7.12 -4.45 3.14
N LEU A 9 5.80 -4.55 3.08
CA LEU A 9 4.96 -4.41 4.26
C LEU A 9 4.79 -5.73 4.98
N TYR A 10 4.50 -6.79 4.25
CA TYR A 10 4.17 -8.05 4.88
C TYR A 10 4.28 -9.20 3.89
N VAL A 11 4.75 -10.33 4.37
CA VAL A 11 4.73 -11.60 3.62
C VAL A 11 4.17 -12.64 4.56
N ASN A 12 3.14 -13.36 4.13
CA ASN A 12 2.57 -14.39 4.97
C ASN A 12 3.21 -15.77 4.67
N SER A 13 2.78 -16.77 5.42
CA SER A 13 3.33 -18.12 5.29
C SER A 13 2.98 -18.78 3.95
N ASN A 14 1.97 -18.27 3.25
CA ASN A 14 1.59 -18.79 1.94
C ASN A 14 2.40 -18.17 0.81
N GLY A 15 3.27 -17.22 1.10
CA GLY A 15 4.07 -16.56 0.08
C GLY A 15 3.39 -15.35 -0.54
N GLU A 16 2.25 -14.95 -0.03
CA GLU A 16 1.60 -13.72 -0.47
C GLU A 16 2.34 -12.52 0.08
N LYS A 17 2.46 -11.48 -0.73
CA LYS A 17 3.31 -10.35 -0.39
C LYS A 17 2.60 -9.03 -0.67
N TRP A 18 2.75 -8.10 0.24
CA TRP A 18 2.22 -6.73 0.12
C TRP A 18 3.38 -5.75 0.20
N GLU A 19 3.47 -4.86 -0.79
CA GLU A 19 4.57 -3.90 -0.87
C GLU A 19 4.03 -2.49 -1.02
N LEU A 20 4.68 -1.54 -0.34
CA LEU A 20 4.40 -0.13 -0.53
C LEU A 20 5.20 0.36 -1.73
N THR A 21 4.51 0.98 -2.68
CA THR A 21 5.13 1.48 -3.90
C THR A 21 4.76 2.95 -4.11
N GLU A 22 5.47 3.58 -5.01
CA GLU A 22 5.31 4.98 -5.34
C GLU A 22 5.44 5.15 -6.85
N ASP A 23 4.61 6.00 -7.46
CA ASP A 23 4.72 6.28 -8.88
C ASP A 23 5.62 7.49 -9.13
N ASP A 24 5.72 7.91 -10.39
CA ASP A 24 6.58 9.03 -10.78
C ASP A 24 6.11 10.36 -10.21
N GLU A 25 4.86 10.44 -9.80
CA GLU A 25 4.28 11.65 -9.23
C GLU A 25 4.22 11.63 -7.71
N LYS A 26 4.90 10.66 -7.10
CA LYS A 26 4.96 10.51 -5.63
C LYS A 26 3.64 10.09 -5.01
N HIS A 27 2.77 9.45 -5.77
CA HIS A 27 1.56 8.86 -5.23
C HIS A 27 1.85 7.45 -4.74
N PHE A 28 1.32 7.09 -3.58
CA PHE A 28 1.55 5.78 -2.99
C PHE A 28 0.49 4.78 -3.44
N PHE A 29 0.93 3.55 -3.67
CA PHE A 29 0.05 2.44 -4.00
C PHE A 29 0.54 1.20 -3.27
N ILE A 30 -0.36 0.25 -3.08
CA ILE A 30 -0.01 -1.05 -2.52
C ILE A 30 -0.03 -2.08 -3.64
N ARG A 31 1.06 -2.79 -3.78
CA ARG A 31 1.13 -3.89 -4.73
C ARG A 31 0.99 -5.20 -3.97
N TYR A 32 -0.04 -5.95 -4.30
CA TYR A 32 -0.26 -7.27 -3.77
C TYR A 32 0.24 -8.30 -4.77
N SER A 33 1.09 -9.20 -4.33
CA SER A 33 1.62 -10.28 -5.16
C SER A 33 1.17 -11.60 -4.55
N PRO A 34 0.34 -12.38 -5.25
CA PRO A 34 -0.06 -13.67 -4.74
C PRO A 34 1.10 -14.67 -4.79
N ASN A 35 0.92 -15.81 -4.14
CA ASN A 35 1.88 -16.88 -4.18
C ASN A 35 2.08 -17.32 -5.64
N GLU A 36 3.34 -17.43 -6.07
CA GLU A 36 3.67 -17.85 -7.44
C GLU A 36 3.08 -19.21 -7.77
N ALA A 37 3.04 -20.10 -6.82
CA ALA A 37 2.52 -21.45 -7.04
C ALA A 37 1.03 -21.46 -7.36
N SER A 38 0.29 -20.42 -6.96
CA SER A 38 -1.14 -20.32 -7.24
C SER A 38 -1.42 -19.77 -8.64
N GLY A 39 -0.42 -19.21 -9.29
CA GLY A 39 -0.58 -18.64 -10.63
C GLY A 39 -1.37 -17.34 -10.65
N GLY A 40 -1.57 -16.72 -9.51
CA GLY A 40 -2.34 -15.48 -9.42
C GLY A 40 -1.60 -14.28 -9.99
N ARG A 41 -2.33 -13.20 -10.21
CA ARG A 41 -1.79 -11.97 -10.76
C ARG A 41 -1.60 -10.92 -9.70
N GLN A 42 -0.60 -10.07 -9.89
CA GLN A 42 -0.39 -8.92 -9.03
C GLN A 42 -1.55 -7.94 -9.15
N SER A 43 -1.87 -7.28 -8.06
CA SER A 43 -2.90 -6.24 -8.02
C SER A 43 -2.29 -4.98 -7.46
N ILE A 44 -2.76 -3.85 -7.97
CA ILE A 44 -2.34 -2.53 -7.50
C ILE A 44 -3.58 -1.84 -6.94
N MET A 45 -3.45 -1.26 -5.75
CA MET A 45 -4.58 -0.55 -5.14
C MET A 45 -4.10 0.72 -4.46
N THR A 46 -4.99 1.69 -4.32
CA THR A 46 -4.67 2.93 -3.62
C THR A 46 -4.58 2.66 -2.11
N LEU A 47 -3.91 3.57 -1.38
CA LEU A 47 -3.87 3.44 0.07
C LEU A 47 -5.27 3.51 0.67
N ALA A 48 -6.14 4.36 0.13
CA ALA A 48 -7.49 4.49 0.64
C ALA A 48 -8.26 3.17 0.53
N ALA A 49 -8.14 2.49 -0.61
CA ALA A 49 -8.79 1.21 -0.80
C ALA A 49 -8.22 0.14 0.13
N PHE A 50 -6.90 0.17 0.32
CA PHE A 50 -6.21 -0.79 1.18
C PHE A 50 -6.58 -0.62 2.65
N LEU A 51 -6.82 0.63 3.08
CA LEU A 51 -7.10 0.96 4.48
C LEU A 51 -8.58 1.14 4.80
N LEU A 52 -9.46 0.59 3.98
CA LEU A 52 -10.89 0.66 4.27
C LEU A 52 -11.18 0.08 5.66
N PRO A 53 -12.18 0.61 6.38
CA PRO A 53 -12.44 0.17 7.75
C PRO A 53 -12.71 -1.30 7.92
N ASP A 54 -13.24 -1.97 6.91
CA ASP A 54 -13.50 -3.40 6.95
C ASP A 54 -12.32 -4.25 6.52
N GLN A 55 -11.18 -3.61 6.20
CA GLN A 55 -9.95 -4.29 5.84
C GLN A 55 -8.99 -4.20 7.02
N GLY A 56 -8.90 -5.25 7.81
CA GLY A 56 -8.15 -5.20 9.07
C GLY A 56 -7.09 -6.26 9.27
N GLY A 57 -6.46 -6.73 8.22
CA GLY A 57 -5.43 -7.76 8.35
C GLY A 57 -4.07 -7.21 8.77
N PRO A 58 -3.07 -8.11 8.97
CA PRO A 58 -1.73 -7.70 9.35
C PRO A 58 -1.07 -6.67 8.44
N PRO A 59 -1.16 -6.77 7.10
CA PRO A 59 -0.53 -5.76 6.26
C PRO A 59 -1.14 -4.38 6.44
N GLN A 60 -2.45 -4.29 6.66
CA GLN A 60 -3.12 -3.02 6.91
C GLN A 60 -2.64 -2.40 8.22
N GLN A 61 -2.50 -3.21 9.25
CA GLN A 61 -2.06 -2.73 10.55
C GLN A 61 -0.62 -2.21 10.49
N ILE A 62 0.24 -2.90 9.77
CA ILE A 62 1.63 -2.46 9.60
C ILE A 62 1.68 -1.08 8.94
N LEU A 63 0.88 -0.89 7.90
CA LEU A 63 0.85 0.41 7.21
C LEU A 63 0.32 1.51 8.12
N ARG A 64 -0.76 1.23 8.88
CA ARG A 64 -1.30 2.21 9.84
C ARG A 64 -0.26 2.61 10.87
N ASP A 65 0.50 1.64 11.37
CA ASP A 65 1.55 1.92 12.35
C ASP A 65 2.64 2.81 11.76
N LEU A 66 3.02 2.59 10.51
CA LEU A 66 4.02 3.43 9.85
C LEU A 66 3.55 4.87 9.73
N ILE A 67 2.28 5.06 9.39
CA ILE A 67 1.70 6.40 9.27
C ILE A 67 1.64 7.08 10.63
N GLU A 68 1.20 6.35 11.65
CA GLU A 68 1.06 6.90 13.00
C GLU A 68 2.40 7.28 13.63
N ARG A 69 3.44 6.53 13.31
CA ARG A 69 4.78 6.82 13.84
C ARG A 69 5.51 7.90 13.06
N GLY A 70 4.92 8.36 11.96
CA GLY A 70 5.57 9.36 11.14
C GLY A 70 6.65 8.82 10.21
N ASP A 71 6.77 7.49 10.12
CA ASP A 71 7.74 6.87 9.20
C ASP A 71 7.29 6.97 7.75
N LEU A 72 6.02 7.25 7.54
CA LEU A 72 5.45 7.44 6.21
C LEU A 72 4.52 8.64 6.26
N VAL A 73 4.80 9.63 5.44
CA VAL A 73 3.96 10.82 5.33
C VAL A 73 3.12 10.67 4.06
N VAL A 74 1.82 10.54 4.25
CA VAL A 74 0.88 10.44 3.13
C VAL A 74 0.36 11.82 2.83
N ARG A 75 0.60 12.29 1.63
CA ARG A 75 0.11 13.60 1.19
C ARG A 75 -1.34 13.48 0.76
N PRO A 76 -2.20 14.37 1.26
CA PRO A 76 -3.57 14.41 0.73
C PRO A 76 -3.52 14.81 -0.73
N THR A 77 -4.27 14.13 -1.55
CA THR A 77 -4.26 14.38 -2.98
C THR A 77 -5.17 15.52 -3.36
N SER A 78 -5.96 15.98 -2.46
CA SER A 78 -6.86 17.05 -2.78
C SER A 78 -6.76 18.13 -1.76
N ALA A 79 -6.29 18.14 -1.55
CA ALA A 79 -6.46 18.88 -0.81
C ALA A 79 -6.47 20.15 -0.88
N LYS A 80 -6.39 19.53 -1.19
CA LYS A 80 -6.36 20.10 -1.12
C LYS A 80 -6.85 20.97 -1.38
N GLN A 81 -6.84 20.88 -1.71
CA GLN A 81 -7.18 21.48 -1.85
C GLN A 81 -7.87 22.18 -1.53
N HIS A 82 -8.04 22.13 -1.58
CA HIS A 82 -8.78 22.70 -1.18
C HIS A 82 -9.06 23.55 -0.69
N PHE A 83 -8.97 23.78 -0.69
CA PHE A 83 -9.38 24.49 -0.17
C PHE A 83 -9.61 25.14 0.08
N ALA A 84 -9.67 25.04 -0.09
CA ALA A 84 -10.03 25.61 0.13
C ALA A 84 -10.44 25.98 0.52
#